data_40602bac08d3ba193221fc6216daf8e0
#
_entry.id   40602bac08d3ba193221fc6216daf8e0
#
_cell.length_a   1.000
_cell.length_b   1.000
_cell.length_c   1.000
_cell.angle_alpha   90.00
_cell.angle_beta   90.00
_cell.angle_gamma   90.00
#
_symmetry.space_group_name_H-M   'P 1'
#
loop_
_entity.id
_entity.type
_entity.pdbx_description
1 polymer ?
#
loop_
_entity_poly.entity_id
_entity_poly.type
_entity_poly.pdbx_seq_one_letter_code
_entity_poly.pdbx_strand_id
1 'polypeptide(L)'
;NAKDEAAAKRYAEIAEHIGLAGNSTEELVDSLIAELRSMNDKLNIPQSIQNYGAGGVKAETSIIDETEFLDKLPEVAANAIADACTGSNPRIPSQEEMEQLLKACYYDLAVDF
;
A
#
# COMPACT_ATOMS: atom_id res chain seq x y z
N ASN A 1 0.25 -9.21 5.24
CA ASN A 1 -0.31 -10.11 6.27
C ASN A 1 -0.99 -9.27 7.34
N ALA A 2 -2.33 -9.16 7.27
CA ALA A 2 -3.07 -8.58 8.38
C ALA A 2 -2.91 -9.53 9.58
N LYS A 3 -2.17 -9.11 10.61
CA LYS A 3 -2.13 -9.84 11.89
C LYS A 3 -3.50 -9.85 12.58
N ASP A 4 -4.48 -9.14 12.01
CA ASP A 4 -5.87 -9.12 12.42
C ASP A 4 -6.72 -9.95 11.45
N GLU A 5 -7.08 -11.15 11.87
CA GLU A 5 -7.95 -12.06 11.12
C GLU A 5 -9.33 -11.42 10.80
N ALA A 6 -9.82 -10.53 11.64
CA ALA A 6 -11.11 -9.87 11.42
C ALA A 6 -11.02 -8.89 10.24
N ALA A 7 -9.93 -8.15 10.10
CA ALA A 7 -9.70 -7.28 8.97
C ALA A 7 -9.55 -8.09 7.66
N ALA A 8 -8.77 -9.17 7.67
CA ALA A 8 -8.61 -10.03 6.51
C ALA A 8 -9.95 -10.63 6.04
N LYS A 9 -10.81 -11.08 6.95
CA LYS A 9 -12.17 -11.56 6.64
C LYS A 9 -13.03 -10.47 5.98
N ARG A 10 -12.95 -9.21 6.46
CA ARG A 10 -13.69 -8.10 5.85
C ARG A 10 -13.23 -7.81 4.42
N TYR A 11 -11.94 -7.87 4.15
CA TYR A 11 -11.42 -7.71 2.79
C TYR A 11 -11.86 -8.87 1.89
N ALA A 12 -11.88 -10.12 2.39
CA ALA A 12 -12.39 -11.27 1.66
C ALA A 12 -13.90 -11.13 1.34
N GLU A 13 -14.72 -10.68 2.30
CA GLU A 13 -16.15 -10.39 2.08
C GLU A 13 -16.36 -9.34 0.98
N ILE A 14 -15.50 -8.30 0.91
CA ILE A 14 -15.53 -7.31 -0.17
C ILE A 14 -15.21 -7.97 -1.51
N ALA A 15 -14.16 -8.80 -1.57
CA ALA A 15 -13.77 -9.52 -2.78
C ALA A 15 -14.90 -10.40 -3.31
N GLU A 16 -15.55 -11.19 -2.44
CA GLU A 16 -16.71 -12.00 -2.80
C GLU A 16 -17.88 -11.14 -3.30
N HIS A 17 -18.15 -10.04 -2.63
CA HIS A 17 -19.28 -9.16 -2.98
C HIS A 17 -19.14 -8.54 -4.37
N ILE A 18 -17.90 -8.24 -4.79
CA ILE A 18 -17.62 -7.73 -6.14
C ILE A 18 -17.36 -8.84 -7.18
N GLY A 19 -17.52 -10.10 -6.78
CA GLY A 19 -17.48 -11.26 -7.70
C GLY A 19 -16.08 -11.77 -8.02
N LEU A 20 -15.07 -11.49 -7.18
CA LEU A 20 -13.73 -12.05 -7.32
C LEU A 20 -13.71 -13.53 -6.89
N ALA A 21 -12.84 -14.31 -7.51
CA ALA A 21 -12.69 -15.73 -7.21
C ALA A 21 -11.63 -15.98 -6.13
N GLY A 22 -11.90 -16.95 -5.25
CA GLY A 22 -11.00 -17.47 -4.24
C GLY A 22 -11.72 -18.51 -3.38
N ASN A 23 -10.98 -19.48 -2.86
CA ASN A 23 -11.51 -20.59 -2.03
C ASN A 23 -11.14 -20.42 -0.55
N SER A 24 -10.36 -19.40 -0.22
CA SER A 24 -9.95 -19.07 1.13
C SER A 24 -9.91 -17.55 1.34
N THR A 25 -9.89 -17.11 2.59
CA THR A 25 -9.71 -15.68 2.95
C THR A 25 -8.45 -15.10 2.29
N GLU A 26 -7.35 -15.84 2.31
CA GLU A 26 -6.08 -15.40 1.72
C GLU A 26 -6.20 -15.21 0.21
N GLU A 27 -6.71 -16.21 -0.52
CA GLU A 27 -6.92 -16.13 -1.98
C GLU A 27 -7.84 -14.97 -2.38
N LEU A 28 -8.91 -14.73 -1.61
CA LEU A 28 -9.83 -13.61 -1.85
C LEU A 28 -9.16 -12.25 -1.62
N VAL A 29 -8.34 -12.12 -0.57
CA VAL A 29 -7.57 -10.90 -0.31
C VAL A 29 -6.56 -10.66 -1.43
N ASP A 30 -5.82 -11.70 -1.87
CA ASP A 30 -4.88 -11.60 -2.98
C ASP A 30 -5.58 -11.19 -4.29
N SER A 31 -6.75 -11.76 -4.56
CA SER A 31 -7.58 -11.40 -5.71
C SER A 31 -8.02 -9.93 -5.65
N LEU A 32 -8.39 -9.43 -4.47
CA LEU A 32 -8.74 -8.02 -4.28
C LEU A 32 -7.55 -7.10 -4.54
N ILE A 33 -6.38 -7.45 -4.01
CA ILE A 33 -5.14 -6.69 -4.24
C ILE A 33 -4.81 -6.65 -5.74
N ALA A 34 -4.90 -7.80 -6.42
CA ALA A 34 -4.65 -7.89 -7.86
C ALA A 34 -5.63 -7.01 -8.68
N GLU A 35 -6.92 -6.99 -8.32
CA GLU A 35 -7.90 -6.13 -9.00
C GLU A 35 -7.63 -4.64 -8.77
N LEU A 36 -7.25 -4.23 -7.56
CA LEU A 36 -6.86 -2.84 -7.27
C LEU A 36 -5.64 -2.41 -8.09
N ARG A 37 -4.62 -3.29 -8.20
CA ARG A 37 -3.44 -3.02 -9.04
C ARG A 37 -3.81 -2.94 -10.52
N SER A 38 -4.66 -3.84 -11.01
CA SER A 38 -5.19 -3.80 -12.38
C SER A 38 -5.96 -2.50 -12.68
N MET A 39 -6.74 -2.03 -11.71
CA MET A 39 -7.46 -0.76 -11.83
C MET A 39 -6.50 0.42 -11.91
N ASN A 40 -5.45 0.46 -11.09
CA ASN A 40 -4.43 1.49 -11.15
C ASN A 40 -3.75 1.54 -12.53
N ASP A 41 -3.42 0.37 -13.10
CA ASP A 41 -2.83 0.30 -14.45
C ASP A 41 -3.79 0.82 -15.53
N LYS A 42 -5.06 0.43 -15.48
CA LYS A 42 -6.11 0.90 -16.43
C LYS A 42 -6.31 2.42 -16.36
N LEU A 43 -6.13 3.00 -15.18
CA LEU A 43 -6.28 4.44 -14.93
C LEU A 43 -4.97 5.24 -15.10
N ASN A 44 -3.87 4.57 -15.48
CA ASN A 44 -2.54 5.16 -15.57
C ASN A 44 -2.04 5.78 -14.25
N ILE A 45 -2.47 5.19 -13.11
CA ILE A 45 -1.99 5.58 -11.78
C ILE A 45 -0.67 4.86 -11.52
N PRO A 46 0.37 5.54 -11.01
CA PRO A 46 1.63 4.90 -10.66
C PRO A 46 1.45 3.80 -9.62
N GLN A 47 2.09 2.65 -9.82
CA GLN A 47 2.10 1.55 -8.83
C GLN A 47 3.11 1.80 -7.70
N SER A 48 4.05 2.73 -7.90
CA SER A 48 5.06 3.11 -6.93
C SER A 48 5.34 4.60 -6.96
N ILE A 49 5.93 5.12 -5.88
CA ILE A 49 6.41 6.50 -5.84
C ILE A 49 7.55 6.70 -6.85
N GLN A 50 8.36 5.67 -7.11
CA GLN A 50 9.46 5.69 -8.10
C GLN A 50 8.97 5.97 -9.54
N ASN A 51 7.71 5.70 -9.83
CA ASN A 51 7.08 5.97 -11.12
C ASN A 51 6.09 7.16 -11.09
N TYR A 52 6.13 7.97 -10.04
CA TYR A 52 5.23 9.09 -9.85
C TYR A 52 5.68 10.30 -10.69
N GLY A 53 4.96 10.56 -11.77
CA GLY A 53 5.23 11.67 -12.69
C GLY A 53 4.45 12.94 -12.38
N ALA A 54 4.76 13.99 -13.13
CA ALA A 54 4.05 15.26 -13.03
C ALA A 54 2.56 15.10 -13.31
N GLY A 55 1.71 15.67 -12.47
CA GLY A 55 0.26 15.54 -12.57
C GLY A 55 -0.31 14.24 -12.02
N GLY A 56 0.50 13.43 -11.33
CA GLY A 56 0.06 12.19 -10.68
C GLY A 56 -0.11 11.00 -11.61
N VAL A 57 0.47 11.06 -12.81
CA VAL A 57 0.43 9.98 -13.80
C VAL A 57 1.71 9.16 -13.77
N LYS A 58 1.64 7.93 -14.27
CA LYS A 58 2.80 7.04 -14.39
C LYS A 58 3.87 7.64 -15.31
N ALA A 59 5.13 7.63 -14.88
CA ALA A 59 6.29 8.07 -15.63
C ALA A 59 7.46 7.09 -15.50
N GLU A 60 8.42 7.15 -16.43
CA GLU A 60 9.65 6.33 -16.34
C GLU A 60 10.57 6.79 -15.20
N THR A 61 10.53 8.09 -14.90
CA THR A 61 11.33 8.70 -13.82
C THR A 61 10.42 9.49 -12.90
N SER A 62 10.56 9.25 -11.61
CA SER A 62 9.83 10.00 -10.57
C SER A 62 10.23 11.47 -10.56
N ILE A 63 9.25 12.33 -10.24
CA ILE A 63 9.53 13.71 -9.82
C ILE A 63 9.99 13.80 -8.36
N ILE A 64 9.94 12.68 -7.63
CA ILE A 64 10.40 12.57 -6.24
C ILE A 64 11.78 11.91 -6.27
N ASP A 65 12.80 12.68 -5.94
CA ASP A 65 14.18 12.19 -5.89
C ASP A 65 14.36 11.16 -4.80
N GLU A 66 15.04 10.06 -5.12
CA GLU A 66 15.25 8.93 -4.21
C GLU A 66 16.07 9.32 -2.98
N THR A 67 17.11 10.13 -3.18
CA THR A 67 17.98 10.56 -2.08
C THR A 67 17.20 11.46 -1.12
N GLU A 68 16.42 12.38 -1.63
CA GLU A 68 15.55 13.25 -0.84
C GLU A 68 14.49 12.43 -0.10
N PHE A 69 13.87 11.45 -0.77
CA PHE A 69 12.89 10.55 -0.16
C PHE A 69 13.51 9.80 1.03
N LEU A 70 14.68 9.19 0.84
CA LEU A 70 15.34 8.42 1.88
C LEU A 70 15.81 9.30 3.06
N ASP A 71 16.28 10.53 2.80
CA ASP A 71 16.66 11.49 3.83
C ASP A 71 15.46 11.90 4.69
N LYS A 72 14.29 12.09 4.07
CA LYS A 72 13.06 12.50 4.75
C LYS A 72 12.25 11.34 5.34
N LEU A 73 12.59 10.12 5.02
CA LEU A 73 11.81 8.94 5.40
C LEU A 73 11.51 8.85 6.90
N PRO A 74 12.46 9.05 7.84
CA PRO A 74 12.15 8.97 9.27
C PRO A 74 11.17 10.04 9.74
N GLU A 75 11.27 11.26 9.19
CA GLU A 75 10.36 12.36 9.50
C GLU A 75 8.95 12.09 8.98
N VAL A 76 8.85 11.63 7.73
CA VAL A 76 7.56 11.28 7.10
C VAL A 76 6.89 10.13 7.83
N ALA A 77 7.65 9.10 8.22
CA ALA A 77 7.13 7.96 8.99
C ALA A 77 6.60 8.39 10.37
N ALA A 78 7.33 9.25 11.07
CA ALA A 78 6.90 9.79 12.36
C ALA A 78 5.60 10.61 12.22
N ASN A 79 5.50 11.45 11.20
CA ASN A 79 4.30 12.23 10.91
C ASN A 79 3.10 11.32 10.55
N ALA A 80 3.32 10.27 9.75
CA ALA A 80 2.29 9.31 9.41
C ALA A 80 1.76 8.54 10.64
N ILE A 81 2.62 8.19 11.59
CA ILE A 81 2.20 7.56 12.85
C ILE A 81 1.43 8.53 13.73
N ALA A 82 1.85 9.79 13.78
CA ALA A 82 1.20 10.84 14.58
C ALA A 82 -0.15 11.29 13.99
N ASP A 83 -0.46 10.94 12.75
CA ASP A 83 -1.75 11.26 12.12
C ASP A 83 -2.90 10.58 12.86
N ALA A 84 -3.97 11.35 13.11
CA ALA A 84 -5.14 10.86 13.84
C ALA A 84 -5.81 9.65 13.17
N CYS A 85 -5.73 9.52 11.85
CA CYS A 85 -6.31 8.41 11.11
C CYS A 85 -5.55 7.10 11.32
N THR A 86 -4.24 7.15 11.57
CA THR A 86 -3.43 5.95 11.79
C THR A 86 -3.88 5.17 13.03
N GLY A 87 -4.34 5.87 14.07
CA GLY A 87 -4.88 5.26 15.29
C GLY A 87 -6.17 4.43 15.08
N SER A 88 -6.87 4.61 13.97
CA SER A 88 -8.08 3.84 13.63
C SER A 88 -7.78 2.59 12.78
N ASN A 89 -6.54 2.39 12.36
CA ASN A 89 -6.15 1.22 11.59
C ASN A 89 -6.14 -0.04 12.46
N PRO A 90 -6.64 -1.20 11.97
CA PRO A 90 -6.62 -2.47 12.72
C PRO A 90 -5.24 -2.88 13.21
N ARG A 91 -4.19 -2.48 12.51
CA ARG A 91 -2.80 -2.65 12.92
C ARG A 91 -2.09 -1.29 12.92
N ILE A 92 -1.63 -0.86 14.08
CA ILE A 92 -0.81 0.36 14.21
C ILE A 92 0.65 -0.05 14.02
N PRO A 93 1.35 0.45 12.99
CA PRO A 93 2.75 0.12 12.75
C PRO A 93 3.66 0.81 13.75
N SER A 94 4.81 0.20 14.04
CA SER A 94 5.93 0.88 14.70
C SER A 94 6.58 1.89 13.74
N GLN A 95 7.48 2.73 14.27
CA GLN A 95 8.29 3.66 13.44
C GLN A 95 9.05 2.90 12.34
N GLU A 96 9.69 1.80 12.70
CA GLU A 96 10.46 0.96 11.77
C GLU A 96 9.56 0.30 10.71
N GLU A 97 8.42 -0.24 11.12
CA GLU A 97 7.44 -0.83 10.19
C GLU A 97 6.87 0.23 9.23
N MET A 98 6.63 1.47 9.70
CA MET A 98 6.16 2.56 8.84
C MET A 98 7.24 2.97 7.82
N GLU A 99 8.50 3.03 8.22
CA GLU A 99 9.60 3.29 7.27
C GLU A 99 9.73 2.18 6.22
N GLN A 100 9.59 0.91 6.63
CA GLN A 100 9.59 -0.23 5.70
C GLN A 100 8.39 -0.17 4.75
N LEU A 101 7.20 0.18 5.24
CA LEU A 101 6.00 0.35 4.42
C LEU A 101 6.17 1.46 3.38
N LEU A 102 6.71 2.61 3.78
CA LEU A 102 6.98 3.73 2.87
C LEU A 102 8.03 3.36 1.81
N LYS A 103 9.07 2.60 2.18
CA LYS A 103 10.03 2.05 1.20
C LYS A 103 9.35 1.06 0.24
N ALA A 104 8.48 0.18 0.75
CA ALA A 104 7.71 -0.71 -0.09
C ALA A 104 6.85 0.05 -1.10
N CYS A 105 6.22 1.16 -0.68
CA CYS A 105 5.49 2.06 -1.59
C CYS A 105 6.41 2.75 -2.61
N TYR A 106 7.63 3.12 -2.22
CA TYR A 106 8.58 3.78 -3.13
C TYR A 106 9.04 2.83 -4.24
N TYR A 107 9.43 1.59 -3.89
CA TYR A 107 10.04 0.64 -4.81
C TYR A 107 9.08 -0.42 -5.39
N ASP A 108 7.79 -0.35 -5.10
CA ASP A 108 6.80 -1.38 -5.45
C ASP A 108 7.16 -2.77 -4.90
N LEU A 109 7.50 -2.85 -3.63
CA LEU A 109 7.83 -4.09 -2.96
C LEU A 109 6.61 -4.70 -2.25
N ALA A 110 6.62 -6.02 -2.10
CA ALA A 110 5.65 -6.69 -1.26
C ALA A 110 5.88 -6.36 0.23
N VAL A 111 4.79 -6.28 0.98
CA VAL A 111 4.84 -6.10 2.45
C VAL A 111 4.75 -7.49 3.09
N ASP A 112 5.78 -7.90 3.80
CA ASP A 112 5.97 -9.25 4.35
C ASP A 112 6.24 -9.28 5.88
N PHE A 113 5.95 -8.18 6.59
CA PHE A 113 6.16 -8.03 8.04
C PHE A 113 4.85 -7.84 8.83
#